data_51f9b3dd751f38cfd1a115b27a51e528
#
_entry.id   51f9b3dd751f38cfd1a115b27a51e528
#
_cell.length_a   1.000
_cell.length_b   1.000
_cell.length_c   1.000
_cell.angle_alpha   90.00
_cell.angle_beta   90.00
_cell.angle_gamma   90.00
#
_symmetry.space_group_name_H-M   'P 1'
#
loop_
_entity.id
_entity.type
_entity.pdbx_description
1 polymer ?
#
loop_
_entity_poly.entity_id
_entity_poly.type
_entity_poly.pdbx_seq_one_letter_code
_entity_poly.pdbx_strand_id
1 'polypeptide(L)'
;MITGWGNYYRYGVSSKSFSRIDFEIFKSLWRWAKRRHSKKSKHWIKDKYFLQLKGRKWCFAAIEKRSKSYKDKTLRLKRLGDISIKNYVRVRGEANPYDPAYADYYKRRRNKETEEKLRERDNMLRSMWLHQKMCCPICGQIIDTESSWGTIILHVNGRQFKQLVHKRCKAKFYSKVVGNEA
;
A
#
# COMPACT_ATOMS: atom_id res chain seq x y z
N MET A 1 6.39 1.43 15.45
CA MET A 1 7.63 2.23 15.32
C MET A 1 8.32 2.04 13.97
N ILE A 2 8.84 0.84 13.56
CA ILE A 2 9.57 0.62 12.29
C ILE A 2 8.81 1.13 11.06
N THR A 3 7.52 0.80 10.92
CA THR A 3 6.70 1.19 9.76
C THR A 3 6.50 2.71 9.68
N GLY A 4 6.24 3.38 10.81
CA GLY A 4 6.06 4.84 10.84
C GLY A 4 7.33 5.57 10.44
N TRP A 5 8.47 5.19 11.04
CA TRP A 5 9.77 5.75 10.70
C TRP A 5 10.14 5.51 9.23
N GLY A 6 9.96 4.28 8.75
CA GLY A 6 10.23 3.94 7.36
C GLY A 6 9.33 4.70 6.37
N ASN A 7 8.05 4.89 6.67
CA ASN A 7 7.15 5.69 5.84
C ASN A 7 7.53 7.16 5.77
N TYR A 8 8.08 7.72 6.85
CA TYR A 8 8.58 9.09 6.86
C TYR A 8 9.80 9.26 5.94
N TYR A 9 10.79 8.35 6.05
CA TYR A 9 12.04 8.45 5.29
C TYR A 9 12.00 7.84 3.88
N ARG A 10 10.89 7.21 3.48
CA ARG A 10 10.76 6.56 2.15
C ARG A 10 10.84 7.52 0.96
N TYR A 11 10.68 8.81 1.18
CA TYR A 11 10.73 9.83 0.13
C TYR A 11 12.15 10.32 -0.18
N GLY A 12 13.16 9.79 0.47
CA GLY A 12 14.58 10.08 0.24
C GLY A 12 15.36 8.87 -0.26
N VAL A 13 16.65 9.05 -0.52
CA VAL A 13 17.57 7.96 -0.92
C VAL A 13 17.96 7.15 0.32
N SER A 14 17.00 6.48 0.94
CA SER A 14 17.14 5.81 2.24
C SER A 14 17.39 4.30 2.15
N SER A 15 17.48 3.71 0.97
CA SER A 15 17.61 2.27 0.77
C SER A 15 18.82 1.66 1.51
N LYS A 16 19.98 2.29 1.41
CA LYS A 16 21.22 1.85 2.13
C LYS A 16 21.03 1.94 3.65
N SER A 17 20.44 3.05 4.12
CA SER A 17 20.15 3.27 5.55
C SER A 17 19.16 2.25 6.07
N PHE A 18 18.10 1.93 5.32
CA PHE A 18 17.12 0.90 5.69
C PHE A 18 17.76 -0.47 5.82
N SER A 19 18.61 -0.87 4.86
CA SER A 19 19.34 -2.14 4.92
C SER A 19 20.29 -2.21 6.11
N ARG A 20 20.99 -1.11 6.42
CA ARG A 20 21.90 -1.03 7.58
C ARG A 20 21.14 -1.17 8.90
N ILE A 21 20.02 -0.48 9.05
CA ILE A 21 19.20 -0.55 10.26
C ILE A 21 18.57 -1.94 10.41
N ASP A 22 18.04 -2.54 9.34
CA ASP A 22 17.55 -3.92 9.37
C ASP A 22 18.61 -4.91 9.83
N PHE A 23 19.86 -4.71 9.41
CA PHE A 23 20.97 -5.55 9.84
C PHE A 23 21.32 -5.35 11.32
N GLU A 24 21.31 -4.12 11.85
CA GLU A 24 21.53 -3.86 13.28
C GLU A 24 20.39 -4.43 14.14
N ILE A 25 19.14 -4.32 13.68
CA ILE A 25 17.99 -4.97 14.33
C ILE A 25 18.19 -6.48 14.38
N PHE A 26 18.59 -7.09 13.26
CA PHE A 26 18.89 -8.52 13.21
C PHE A 26 19.98 -8.92 14.20
N LYS A 27 21.10 -8.20 14.25
CA LYS A 27 22.19 -8.47 15.20
C LYS A 27 21.72 -8.36 16.67
N SER A 28 20.89 -7.37 16.96
CA SER A 28 20.37 -7.16 18.31
C SER A 28 19.42 -8.29 18.73
N LEU A 29 18.53 -8.72 17.83
CA LEU A 29 17.61 -9.84 18.07
C LEU A 29 18.38 -11.17 18.20
N TRP A 30 19.41 -11.38 17.39
CA TRP A 30 20.26 -12.56 17.49
C TRP A 30 21.02 -12.61 18.82
N ARG A 31 21.60 -11.49 19.26
CA ARG A 31 22.27 -11.38 20.58
C ARG A 31 21.29 -11.61 21.72
N TRP A 32 20.08 -11.04 21.63
CA TRP A 32 19.03 -11.26 22.61
C TRP A 32 18.63 -12.75 22.69
N ALA A 33 18.39 -13.41 21.57
CA ALA A 33 18.00 -14.81 21.51
C ALA A 33 19.08 -15.73 22.09
N LYS A 34 20.36 -15.44 21.81
CA LYS A 34 21.49 -16.20 22.39
C LYS A 34 21.59 -16.04 23.92
N ARG A 35 21.40 -14.81 24.43
CA ARG A 35 21.42 -14.58 25.89
C ARG A 35 20.25 -15.28 26.58
N ARG A 36 19.07 -15.25 25.97
CA ARG A 36 17.88 -15.92 26.53
C ARG A 36 18.00 -17.42 26.58
N HIS A 37 18.74 -18.01 25.66
CA HIS A 37 18.93 -19.47 25.53
C HIS A 37 20.41 -19.86 25.47
N SER A 38 21.17 -19.48 26.48
CA SER A 38 22.62 -19.70 26.58
C SER A 38 23.02 -21.16 26.45
N LYS A 39 22.19 -22.09 26.96
CA LYS A 39 22.44 -23.56 26.95
C LYS A 39 21.97 -24.23 25.64
N LYS A 40 21.41 -23.51 24.66
CA LYS A 40 20.92 -24.12 23.41
C LYS A 40 21.84 -23.82 22.23
N SER A 41 21.86 -24.77 21.26
CA SER A 41 22.66 -24.60 20.04
C SER A 41 22.20 -23.44 19.18
N LYS A 42 23.07 -22.88 18.32
CA LYS A 42 22.75 -21.82 17.38
C LYS A 42 21.65 -22.24 16.38
N HIS A 43 21.66 -23.54 15.97
CA HIS A 43 20.62 -24.11 15.09
C HIS A 43 19.26 -24.08 15.75
N TRP A 44 19.15 -24.53 16.99
CA TRP A 44 17.90 -24.49 17.73
C TRP A 44 17.34 -23.07 17.87
N ILE A 45 18.20 -22.09 18.18
CA ILE A 45 17.83 -20.69 18.30
C ILE A 45 17.30 -20.16 16.97
N LYS A 46 17.98 -20.48 15.87
CA LYS A 46 17.56 -20.12 14.52
C LYS A 46 16.17 -20.67 14.21
N ASP A 47 15.98 -21.97 14.40
CA ASP A 47 14.72 -22.65 14.04
C ASP A 47 13.54 -22.15 14.89
N LYS A 48 13.81 -21.75 16.15
CA LYS A 48 12.78 -21.21 17.04
C LYS A 48 12.33 -19.79 16.67
N TYR A 49 13.26 -18.90 16.29
CA TYR A 49 13.00 -17.46 16.16
C TYR A 49 13.07 -16.94 14.72
N PHE A 50 13.74 -17.65 13.83
CA PHE A 50 13.97 -17.20 12.46
C PHE A 50 13.39 -18.19 11.46
N LEU A 51 12.18 -17.90 11.00
CA LEU A 51 11.45 -18.75 10.06
C LEU A 51 11.80 -18.41 8.61
N GLN A 52 11.65 -19.39 7.72
CA GLN A 52 11.68 -19.14 6.29
C GLN A 52 10.29 -18.71 5.83
N LEU A 53 10.15 -17.45 5.37
CA LEU A 53 8.90 -16.89 4.92
C LEU A 53 9.05 -16.25 3.53
N LYS A 54 8.18 -16.60 2.60
CA LYS A 54 8.15 -16.04 1.23
C LYS A 54 9.54 -16.04 0.55
N GLY A 55 10.28 -17.15 0.62
CA GLY A 55 11.60 -17.29 -0.01
C GLY A 55 12.78 -16.69 0.80
N ARG A 56 12.54 -16.01 1.92
CA ARG A 56 13.59 -15.46 2.78
C ARG A 56 13.87 -16.36 3.98
N LYS A 57 15.14 -16.69 4.22
CA LYS A 57 15.57 -17.69 5.21
C LYS A 57 15.71 -17.20 6.65
N TRP A 58 15.76 -15.90 6.92
CA TRP A 58 16.06 -15.36 8.26
C TRP A 58 15.04 -14.29 8.66
N CYS A 59 13.75 -14.68 8.69
CA CYS A 59 12.69 -13.77 9.12
C CYS A 59 12.40 -13.98 10.61
N PHE A 60 12.63 -12.97 11.44
CA PHE A 60 12.23 -13.01 12.85
C PHE A 60 10.71 -13.07 12.94
N ALA A 61 10.19 -14.21 13.38
CA ALA A 61 8.75 -14.47 13.39
C ALA A 61 8.36 -15.50 14.44
N ALA A 62 7.10 -15.46 14.85
CA ALA A 62 6.48 -16.42 15.74
C ALA A 62 5.18 -16.94 15.12
N ILE A 63 4.83 -18.18 15.41
CA ILE A 63 3.55 -18.77 15.03
C ILE A 63 2.63 -18.69 16.25
N GLU A 64 1.58 -17.91 16.14
CA GLU A 64 0.50 -17.85 17.11
C GLU A 64 -0.45 -19.02 16.83
N LYS A 65 -0.38 -20.05 17.66
CA LYS A 65 -1.33 -21.16 17.59
C LYS A 65 -2.69 -20.67 18.04
N ARG A 66 -3.69 -20.74 17.14
CA ARG A 66 -5.08 -20.43 17.44
C ARG A 66 -5.85 -21.69 17.75
N SER A 67 -7.04 -21.54 18.37
CA SER A 67 -7.95 -22.64 18.64
C SER A 67 -8.25 -23.46 17.37
N LYS A 68 -8.58 -24.76 17.53
CA LYS A 68 -8.77 -25.74 16.43
C LYS A 68 -9.61 -25.27 15.24
N SER A 69 -10.42 -24.23 15.41
CA SER A 69 -11.30 -23.67 14.37
C SER A 69 -10.65 -22.61 13.48
N TYR A 70 -9.45 -22.09 13.81
CA TYR A 70 -8.79 -21.02 13.06
C TYR A 70 -7.38 -21.40 12.63
N LYS A 71 -6.98 -21.03 11.39
CA LYS A 71 -5.61 -21.21 10.89
C LYS A 71 -4.62 -20.46 11.76
N ASP A 72 -3.48 -21.07 12.06
CA ASP A 72 -2.37 -20.46 12.78
C ASP A 72 -1.94 -19.16 12.12
N LYS A 73 -1.73 -18.12 12.91
CA LYS A 73 -1.29 -16.81 12.43
C LYS A 73 0.21 -16.65 12.60
N THR A 74 0.92 -16.41 11.51
CA THR A 74 2.33 -16.08 11.55
C THR A 74 2.52 -14.58 11.79
N LEU A 75 3.08 -14.23 12.95
CA LEU A 75 3.48 -12.88 13.29
C LEU A 75 4.94 -12.68 12.92
N ARG A 76 5.24 -11.79 11.99
CA ARG A 76 6.62 -11.47 11.63
C ARG A 76 6.97 -10.03 11.96
N LEU A 77 8.22 -9.80 12.33
CA LEU A 77 8.74 -8.45 12.43
C LEU A 77 8.82 -7.82 11.04
N LYS A 78 8.23 -6.64 10.89
CA LYS A 78 8.34 -5.84 9.66
C LYS A 78 9.76 -5.31 9.51
N ARG A 79 10.26 -5.30 8.28
CA ARG A 79 11.59 -4.76 7.93
C ARG A 79 11.43 -3.43 7.21
N LEU A 80 12.41 -2.56 7.36
CA LEU A 80 12.48 -1.32 6.59
C LEU A 80 12.68 -1.58 5.09
N GLY A 81 13.44 -2.61 4.74
CA GLY A 81 13.64 -3.02 3.34
C GLY A 81 12.38 -3.56 2.64
N ASP A 82 11.27 -3.79 3.37
CA ASP A 82 9.97 -4.14 2.77
C ASP A 82 9.17 -2.89 2.38
N ILE A 83 9.64 -1.69 2.74
CA ILE A 83 8.99 -0.42 2.42
C ILE A 83 9.55 0.08 1.09
N SER A 84 8.67 0.24 0.10
CA SER A 84 9.07 0.77 -1.20
C SER A 84 9.51 2.23 -1.09
N ILE A 85 10.69 2.54 -1.62
CA ILE A 85 11.21 3.92 -1.72
C ILE A 85 10.38 4.66 -2.77
N LYS A 86 9.99 5.89 -2.45
CA LYS A 86 9.31 6.80 -3.37
C LYS A 86 10.24 7.95 -3.74
N ASN A 87 10.53 8.08 -5.02
CA ASN A 87 11.29 9.22 -5.50
C ASN A 87 10.39 10.46 -5.55
N TYR A 88 10.82 11.51 -4.90
CA TYR A 88 10.17 12.82 -5.02
C TYR A 88 10.48 13.41 -6.40
N VAL A 89 9.43 13.60 -7.20
CA VAL A 89 9.55 14.26 -8.51
C VAL A 89 9.49 15.78 -8.28
N ARG A 90 10.62 16.45 -8.46
CA ARG A 90 10.67 17.92 -8.31
C ARG A 90 9.75 18.62 -9.32
N VAL A 91 9.15 19.71 -8.89
CA VAL A 91 8.48 20.65 -9.81
C VAL A 91 9.55 21.38 -10.59
N ARG A 92 9.34 21.67 -11.87
CA ARG A 92 10.24 22.52 -12.65
C ARG A 92 10.27 23.90 -12.02
N GLY A 93 11.48 24.48 -11.85
CA GLY A 93 11.63 25.79 -11.19
C GLY A 93 10.86 26.93 -11.87
N GLU A 94 10.71 26.82 -13.18
CA GLU A 94 9.99 27.79 -14.02
C GLU A 94 8.46 27.59 -14.00
N ALA A 95 7.97 26.42 -13.52
CA ALA A 95 6.56 26.10 -13.58
C ALA A 95 5.78 26.83 -12.48
N ASN A 96 5.03 27.85 -12.87
CA ASN A 96 4.11 28.55 -11.99
C ASN A 96 2.74 27.87 -12.02
N PRO A 97 2.16 27.45 -10.85
CA PRO A 97 0.84 26.83 -10.80
C PRO A 97 -0.31 27.71 -11.30
N TYR A 98 -0.13 29.02 -11.26
CA TYR A 98 -1.15 30.01 -11.65
C TYR A 98 -1.03 30.45 -13.12
N ASP A 99 0.01 29.99 -13.82
CA ASP A 99 0.20 30.29 -15.23
C ASP A 99 -0.52 29.25 -16.11
N PRO A 100 -1.49 29.67 -16.96
CA PRO A 100 -2.20 28.78 -17.87
C PRO A 100 -1.31 27.94 -18.78
N ALA A 101 -0.11 28.46 -19.14
CA ALA A 101 0.87 27.75 -19.97
C ALA A 101 1.33 26.42 -19.33
N TYR A 102 1.32 26.32 -18.01
CA TYR A 102 1.70 25.11 -17.27
C TYR A 102 0.51 24.25 -16.83
N ALA A 103 -0.72 24.58 -17.20
CA ALA A 103 -1.92 23.82 -16.82
C ALA A 103 -1.82 22.33 -17.20
N ASP A 104 -1.38 22.03 -18.42
CA ASP A 104 -1.19 20.65 -18.90
C ASP A 104 -0.05 19.92 -18.18
N TYR A 105 1.00 20.61 -17.81
CA TYR A 105 2.08 20.07 -17.02
C TYR A 105 1.57 19.60 -15.65
N TYR A 106 0.82 20.45 -14.94
CA TYR A 106 0.27 20.12 -13.63
C TYR A 106 -0.83 19.05 -13.72
N LYS A 107 -1.65 19.05 -14.77
CA LYS A 107 -2.64 18.00 -15.04
C LYS A 107 -1.97 16.63 -15.20
N ARG A 108 -0.92 16.54 -16.04
CA ARG A 108 -0.14 15.28 -16.20
C ARG A 108 0.51 14.82 -14.91
N ARG A 109 1.02 15.76 -14.12
CA ARG A 109 1.63 15.46 -12.82
C ARG A 109 0.60 14.90 -11.82
N ARG A 110 -0.59 15.51 -11.70
CA ARG A 110 -1.68 15.00 -10.85
C ARG A 110 -2.16 13.61 -11.29
N ASN A 111 -2.32 13.41 -12.59
CA ASN A 111 -2.73 12.11 -13.12
C ASN A 111 -1.71 11.01 -12.77
N LYS A 112 -0.42 11.28 -12.93
CA LYS A 112 0.65 10.34 -12.56
C LYS A 112 0.63 10.01 -11.06
N GLU A 113 0.45 11.01 -10.21
CA GLU A 113 0.34 10.81 -8.77
C GLU A 113 -0.90 9.98 -8.38
N THR A 114 -2.04 10.24 -9.03
CA THR A 114 -3.27 9.45 -8.85
C THR A 114 -3.06 8.01 -9.28
N GLU A 115 -2.46 7.79 -10.43
CA GLU A 115 -2.14 6.46 -10.94
C GLU A 115 -1.26 5.66 -9.98
N GLU A 116 -0.22 6.29 -9.42
CA GLU A 116 0.67 5.67 -8.44
C GLU A 116 -0.07 5.32 -7.14
N LYS A 117 -0.90 6.20 -6.60
CA LYS A 117 -1.72 5.94 -5.41
C LYS A 117 -2.71 4.79 -5.62
N LEU A 118 -3.35 4.73 -6.78
CA LEU A 118 -4.27 3.64 -7.11
C LEU A 118 -3.53 2.32 -7.23
N ARG A 119 -2.37 2.30 -7.91
CA ARG A 119 -1.52 1.12 -8.05
C ARG A 119 -1.01 0.58 -6.72
N GLU A 120 -0.62 1.46 -5.80
CA GLU A 120 -0.17 1.06 -4.47
C GLU A 120 -1.27 0.37 -3.66
N ARG A 121 -2.50 0.77 -3.87
CA ARG A 121 -3.65 0.20 -3.17
C ARG A 121 -4.12 -1.10 -3.82
N ASP A 122 -4.30 -1.11 -5.14
CA ASP A 122 -4.70 -2.28 -5.93
C ASP A 122 -4.52 -2.00 -7.42
N ASN A 123 -3.84 -2.90 -8.13
CA ASN A 123 -3.68 -2.81 -9.59
C ASN A 123 -5.02 -2.81 -10.35
N MET A 124 -6.05 -3.48 -9.81
CA MET A 124 -7.39 -3.46 -10.37
C MET A 124 -7.99 -2.05 -10.36
N LEU A 125 -7.81 -1.29 -9.29
CA LEU A 125 -8.29 0.10 -9.21
C LEU A 125 -7.64 0.99 -10.24
N ARG A 126 -6.32 0.83 -10.45
CA ARG A 126 -5.59 1.53 -11.51
C ARG A 126 -6.15 1.18 -12.89
N SER A 127 -6.36 -0.12 -13.18
CA SER A 127 -6.92 -0.58 -14.44
C SER A 127 -8.30 0.01 -14.71
N MET A 128 -9.20 -0.03 -13.73
CA MET A 128 -10.53 0.59 -13.82
C MET A 128 -10.44 2.09 -14.12
N TRP A 129 -9.59 2.82 -13.40
CA TRP A 129 -9.40 4.26 -13.60
C TRP A 129 -8.94 4.62 -15.02
N LEU A 130 -8.01 3.83 -15.58
CA LEU A 130 -7.54 4.00 -16.96
C LEU A 130 -8.65 3.68 -17.97
N HIS A 131 -9.38 2.57 -17.81
CA HIS A 131 -10.51 2.20 -18.67
C HIS A 131 -11.63 3.23 -18.67
N GLN A 132 -11.86 3.90 -17.53
CA GLN A 132 -12.85 4.97 -17.39
C GLN A 132 -12.33 6.34 -17.87
N LYS A 133 -11.18 6.39 -18.60
CA LYS A 133 -10.54 7.64 -19.05
C LYS A 133 -10.33 8.63 -17.90
N MET A 134 -9.96 8.11 -16.72
CA MET A 134 -9.68 8.87 -15.49
C MET A 134 -10.88 9.60 -14.89
N CYS A 135 -12.10 9.42 -15.43
CA CYS A 135 -13.31 10.13 -15.03
C CYS A 135 -14.29 9.25 -14.27
N CYS A 136 -15.08 9.88 -13.41
CA CYS A 136 -16.20 9.24 -12.73
C CYS A 136 -17.36 9.04 -13.70
N PRO A 137 -17.88 7.81 -13.92
CA PRO A 137 -18.96 7.57 -14.87
C PRO A 137 -20.30 8.20 -14.49
N ILE A 138 -20.46 8.62 -13.21
CA ILE A 138 -21.72 9.22 -12.74
C ILE A 138 -21.76 10.73 -12.97
N CYS A 139 -20.65 11.44 -12.74
CA CYS A 139 -20.62 12.91 -12.84
C CYS A 139 -19.70 13.44 -13.95
N GLY A 140 -18.96 12.57 -14.64
CA GLY A 140 -18.02 12.96 -15.71
C GLY A 140 -16.75 13.67 -15.23
N GLN A 141 -16.64 14.01 -13.94
CA GLN A 141 -15.47 14.71 -13.39
C GLN A 141 -14.28 13.76 -13.20
N ILE A 142 -13.08 14.32 -13.29
CA ILE A 142 -11.83 13.58 -13.08
C ILE A 142 -11.75 13.06 -11.64
N ILE A 143 -11.30 11.82 -11.49
CA ILE A 143 -10.95 11.23 -10.20
C ILE A 143 -9.45 11.44 -9.99
N ASP A 144 -9.09 12.27 -9.02
CA ASP A 144 -7.72 12.65 -8.69
C ASP A 144 -7.35 12.35 -7.23
N THR A 145 -6.16 12.77 -6.81
CA THR A 145 -5.66 12.55 -5.45
C THR A 145 -6.40 13.33 -4.37
N GLU A 146 -7.06 14.42 -4.74
CA GLU A 146 -7.80 15.29 -3.83
C GLU A 146 -9.24 14.78 -3.63
N SER A 147 -9.76 14.04 -4.61
CA SER A 147 -11.09 13.47 -4.53
C SER A 147 -11.13 12.20 -3.69
N SER A 148 -12.11 12.11 -2.79
CA SER A 148 -12.42 10.84 -2.13
C SER A 148 -13.24 9.95 -3.06
N TRP A 149 -12.81 8.70 -3.23
CA TRP A 149 -13.41 7.75 -4.17
C TRP A 149 -13.72 6.39 -3.53
N GLY A 150 -14.53 5.62 -4.20
CA GLY A 150 -14.91 4.26 -3.84
C GLY A 150 -15.30 3.47 -5.07
N THR A 151 -15.75 2.25 -4.90
CA THR A 151 -16.21 1.40 -5.99
C THR A 151 -17.69 1.10 -5.88
N ILE A 152 -18.37 1.01 -7.02
CA ILE A 152 -19.73 0.49 -7.18
C ILE A 152 -19.69 -0.77 -8.02
N ILE A 153 -20.71 -1.63 -7.87
CA ILE A 153 -20.91 -2.81 -8.72
C ILE A 153 -22.20 -2.56 -9.51
N LEU A 154 -22.09 -2.64 -10.81
CA LEU A 154 -23.22 -2.56 -11.73
C LEU A 154 -23.55 -3.95 -12.26
N HIS A 155 -24.81 -4.28 -12.34
CA HIS A 155 -25.31 -5.49 -12.96
C HIS A 155 -25.88 -5.15 -14.34
N VAL A 156 -25.19 -5.56 -15.40
CA VAL A 156 -25.63 -5.32 -16.79
C VAL A 156 -25.66 -6.66 -17.52
N ASN A 157 -26.81 -7.04 -18.04
CA ASN A 157 -27.00 -8.31 -18.79
C ASN A 157 -26.47 -9.54 -18.03
N GLY A 158 -26.75 -9.65 -16.74
CA GLY A 158 -26.31 -10.75 -15.87
C GLY A 158 -24.83 -10.77 -15.51
N ARG A 159 -24.04 -9.79 -15.97
CA ARG A 159 -22.61 -9.63 -15.65
C ARG A 159 -22.39 -8.52 -14.63
N GLN A 160 -21.45 -8.75 -13.74
CA GLN A 160 -21.05 -7.76 -12.75
C GLN A 160 -19.87 -6.91 -13.27
N PHE A 161 -20.05 -5.59 -13.27
CA PHE A 161 -19.03 -4.62 -13.63
C PHE A 161 -18.70 -3.76 -12.42
N LYS A 162 -17.45 -3.75 -12.01
CA LYS A 162 -16.96 -2.89 -10.93
C LYS A 162 -16.43 -1.59 -11.52
N GLN A 163 -16.88 -0.45 -10.99
CA GLN A 163 -16.46 0.87 -11.45
C GLN A 163 -15.97 1.75 -10.29
N LEU A 164 -15.00 2.63 -10.60
CA LEU A 164 -14.46 3.61 -9.66
C LEU A 164 -15.28 4.89 -9.75
N VAL A 165 -15.73 5.42 -8.62
CA VAL A 165 -16.58 6.61 -8.55
C VAL A 165 -16.18 7.48 -7.35
N HIS A 166 -16.53 8.77 -7.36
CA HIS A 166 -16.41 9.61 -6.18
C HIS A 166 -17.29 9.08 -5.04
N LYS A 167 -16.88 9.24 -3.80
CA LYS A 167 -17.70 8.83 -2.63
C LYS A 167 -19.09 9.51 -2.63
N ARG A 168 -19.15 10.80 -3.00
CA ARG A 168 -20.42 11.53 -3.14
C ARG A 168 -21.33 10.91 -4.21
N CYS A 169 -20.75 10.53 -5.34
CA CYS A 169 -21.49 9.88 -6.43
C CYS A 169 -21.96 8.48 -6.03
N LYS A 170 -21.12 7.74 -5.29
CA LYS A 170 -21.48 6.44 -4.73
C LYS A 170 -22.69 6.54 -3.81
N ALA A 171 -22.72 7.51 -2.89
CA ALA A 171 -23.84 7.74 -1.99
C ALA A 171 -25.13 8.05 -2.75
N LYS A 172 -25.08 8.97 -3.74
CA LYS A 172 -26.21 9.29 -4.62
C LYS A 172 -26.70 8.11 -5.45
N PHE A 173 -25.81 7.23 -5.88
CA PHE A 173 -26.16 6.03 -6.64
C PHE A 173 -26.99 5.08 -5.80
N TYR A 174 -26.54 4.74 -4.58
CA TYR A 174 -27.27 3.84 -3.71
C TYR A 174 -28.58 4.43 -3.17
N SER A 175 -28.65 5.74 -2.91
CA SER A 175 -29.93 6.36 -2.50
C SER A 175 -31.01 6.29 -3.60
N LYS A 176 -30.61 6.37 -4.89
CA LYS A 176 -31.54 6.18 -6.00
C LYS A 176 -31.98 4.73 -6.20
N VAL A 177 -31.09 3.76 -5.95
CA VAL A 177 -31.44 2.33 -6.07
C VAL A 177 -32.41 1.91 -4.97
N VAL A 178 -32.20 2.35 -3.74
CA VAL A 178 -33.09 2.05 -2.60
C VAL A 178 -34.43 2.78 -2.71
N GLY A 179 -34.46 3.98 -3.31
CA GLY A 179 -35.71 4.75 -3.49
C GLY A 179 -36.61 4.30 -4.66
N ASN A 180 -36.12 3.37 -5.51
CA ASN A 180 -36.93 2.79 -6.60
C ASN A 180 -37.53 1.41 -6.26
N GLU A 181 -37.27 0.89 -5.07
CA GLU A 181 -37.85 -0.39 -4.57
C GLU A 181 -38.98 -0.16 -3.55
N ALA A 182 -39.47 1.08 -3.39
CA ALA A 182 -40.56 1.44 -2.47
C ALA A 182 -41.85 1.83 -3.22
#